data_1a7bd89cf3287e205a15207acc6da58e
#
_entry.id   1a7bd89cf3287e205a15207acc6da58e
#
_cell.length_a   1.000
_cell.length_b   1.000
_cell.length_c   1.000
_cell.angle_alpha   90.00
_cell.angle_beta   90.00
_cell.angle_gamma   90.00
#
_symmetry.space_group_name_H-M   'P 1'
#
loop_
_entity.id
_entity.type
_entity.pdbx_description
1 polymer ?
#
loop_
_entity_poly.entity_id
_entity_poly.type
_entity_poly.pdbx_seq_one_letter_code
_entity_poly.pdbx_strand_id
1 'polypeptide(L)'
;MTFLISKHCVFVIALFMMASVSIHAQQPSQADMLNNVAKLKRIEAMQPDSIQLKYQLALQSLSFAVTYPHAPQTGNMIAEAEQTITKMEQMKQSDQSDICTLRGFLYMVRIVQDPAQNGQRYYLDVMQNYEKALKLNPDNQLAKQLQQKFFEGMKQQTNSPQ
;
A
#
# COMPACT_ATOMS: atom_id res chain seq x y z
N MET A 1 -49.06 -27.44 20.82
CA MET A 1 -48.40 -26.76 19.68
C MET A 1 -46.97 -27.24 19.61
N THR A 2 -46.72 -28.26 18.82
CA THR A 2 -45.43 -28.89 18.63
C THR A 2 -44.74 -28.19 17.46
N PHE A 3 -43.67 -27.44 17.74
CA PHE A 3 -42.83 -26.84 16.70
C PHE A 3 -42.01 -27.93 16.02
N LEU A 4 -42.38 -28.26 14.80
CA LEU A 4 -41.55 -29.05 13.89
C LEU A 4 -40.36 -28.19 13.45
N ILE A 5 -39.21 -28.37 14.10
CA ILE A 5 -37.93 -27.82 13.63
C ILE A 5 -37.53 -28.67 12.42
N SER A 6 -37.66 -28.07 11.24
CA SER A 6 -37.34 -28.69 9.96
C SER A 6 -35.89 -29.17 9.94
N LYS A 7 -35.68 -30.46 9.65
CA LYS A 7 -34.38 -31.13 9.51
C LYS A 7 -33.42 -30.46 8.48
N HIS A 8 -33.91 -29.51 7.71
CA HIS A 8 -33.14 -28.78 6.72
C HIS A 8 -32.33 -27.61 7.31
N CYS A 9 -32.66 -27.10 8.51
CA CYS A 9 -31.93 -26.03 9.17
C CYS A 9 -30.60 -26.50 9.81
N VAL A 10 -30.52 -27.79 10.19
CA VAL A 10 -29.33 -28.35 10.84
C VAL A 10 -28.22 -28.63 9.83
N PHE A 11 -28.59 -28.92 8.57
CA PHE A 11 -27.63 -29.23 7.52
C PHE A 11 -26.92 -27.99 6.96
N VAL A 12 -27.53 -26.83 7.00
CA VAL A 12 -26.96 -25.56 6.52
C VAL A 12 -25.91 -25.02 7.51
N ILE A 13 -26.10 -25.27 8.81
CA ILE A 13 -25.16 -24.81 9.86
C ILE A 13 -23.89 -25.66 9.88
N ALA A 14 -23.98 -26.94 9.54
CA ALA A 14 -22.80 -27.84 9.47
C ALA A 14 -21.91 -27.55 8.26
N LEU A 15 -22.43 -26.97 7.18
CA LEU A 15 -21.65 -26.66 5.98
C LEU A 15 -20.86 -25.33 6.10
N PHE A 16 -21.23 -24.47 7.06
CA PHE A 16 -20.54 -23.18 7.26
C PHE A 16 -19.32 -23.28 8.21
N MET A 17 -19.13 -24.40 8.89
CA MET A 17 -18.03 -24.61 9.84
C MET A 17 -16.78 -25.28 9.24
N MET A 18 -16.80 -25.65 7.95
CA MET A 18 -15.62 -26.29 7.30
C MET A 18 -14.87 -25.40 6.32
N ALA A 19 -15.13 -24.11 6.26
CA ALA A 19 -14.40 -23.19 5.41
C ALA A 19 -13.45 -22.25 6.17
N SER A 20 -12.92 -22.70 7.32
CA SER A 20 -11.72 -22.11 7.91
C SER A 20 -10.47 -22.69 7.24
N VAL A 21 -10.44 -22.74 5.92
CA VAL A 21 -9.17 -22.84 5.22
C VAL A 21 -8.49 -21.49 5.44
N SER A 22 -7.63 -21.43 6.44
CA SER A 22 -6.64 -20.37 6.57
C SER A 22 -5.81 -20.41 5.29
N ILE A 23 -6.25 -19.69 4.26
CA ILE A 23 -5.39 -19.31 3.16
C ILE A 23 -4.38 -18.39 3.83
N HIS A 24 -3.29 -18.96 4.29
CA HIS A 24 -2.05 -18.24 4.53
C HIS A 24 -1.65 -17.76 3.12
N ALA A 25 -2.13 -16.60 2.73
CA ALA A 25 -1.62 -15.89 1.59
C ALA A 25 -0.13 -15.68 1.91
N GLN A 26 0.70 -16.55 1.36
CA GLN A 26 2.14 -16.53 1.56
C GLN A 26 2.61 -15.17 1.06
N GLN A 27 3.17 -14.37 1.96
CA GLN A 27 3.65 -13.03 1.61
C GLN A 27 4.66 -13.19 0.47
N PRO A 28 4.54 -12.43 -0.63
CA PRO A 28 5.44 -12.60 -1.77
C PRO A 28 6.88 -12.43 -1.33
N SER A 29 7.77 -13.31 -1.80
CA SER A 29 9.19 -13.25 -1.47
C SER A 29 9.81 -11.94 -2.02
N GLN A 30 10.95 -11.56 -1.45
CA GLN A 30 11.73 -10.42 -1.96
C GLN A 30 12.01 -10.55 -3.46
N ALA A 31 12.37 -11.75 -3.92
CA ALA A 31 12.63 -12.04 -5.34
C ALA A 31 11.39 -11.86 -6.21
N ASP A 32 10.22 -12.30 -5.75
CA ASP A 32 8.96 -12.13 -6.48
C ASP A 32 8.60 -10.66 -6.62
N MET A 33 8.75 -9.88 -5.56
CA MET A 33 8.47 -8.44 -5.61
C MET A 33 9.42 -7.70 -6.57
N LEU A 34 10.71 -8.03 -6.56
CA LEU A 34 11.69 -7.47 -7.51
C LEU A 34 11.36 -7.84 -8.95
N ASN A 35 11.01 -9.09 -9.20
CA ASN A 35 10.61 -9.56 -10.52
C ASN A 35 9.35 -8.83 -11.02
N ASN A 36 8.37 -8.59 -10.14
CA ASN A 36 7.17 -7.85 -10.48
C ASN A 36 7.48 -6.40 -10.86
N VAL A 37 8.32 -5.71 -10.08
CA VAL A 37 8.76 -4.35 -10.41
C VAL A 37 9.50 -4.33 -11.76
N ALA A 38 10.43 -5.26 -11.98
CA ALA A 38 11.19 -5.35 -13.23
C ALA A 38 10.26 -5.61 -14.44
N LYS A 39 9.24 -6.45 -14.28
CA LYS A 39 8.23 -6.70 -15.31
C LYS A 39 7.40 -5.45 -15.61
N LEU A 40 6.91 -4.76 -14.58
CA LEU A 40 6.13 -3.53 -14.74
C LEU A 40 6.94 -2.44 -15.44
N LYS A 41 8.21 -2.29 -15.07
CA LYS A 41 9.12 -1.32 -15.70
C LYS A 41 9.30 -1.58 -17.21
N ARG A 42 9.43 -2.85 -17.61
CA ARG A 42 9.53 -3.20 -19.05
C ARG A 42 8.23 -2.89 -19.81
N ILE A 43 7.08 -3.20 -19.20
CA ILE A 43 5.78 -2.94 -19.84
C ILE A 43 5.51 -1.43 -19.91
N GLU A 44 5.84 -0.68 -18.84
CA GLU A 44 5.72 0.79 -18.81
C GLU A 44 6.58 1.44 -19.89
N ALA A 45 7.79 0.95 -20.12
CA ALA A 45 8.67 1.45 -21.17
C ALA A 45 8.09 1.22 -22.59
N MET A 46 7.28 0.17 -22.77
CA MET A 46 6.57 -0.09 -24.03
C MET A 46 5.27 0.71 -24.18
N GLN A 47 4.71 1.23 -23.08
CA GLN A 47 3.47 1.99 -23.02
C GLN A 47 3.66 3.25 -22.16
N PRO A 48 4.50 4.22 -22.60
CA PRO A 48 4.92 5.35 -21.76
C PRO A 48 3.79 6.31 -21.39
N ASP A 49 2.68 6.28 -22.10
CA ASP A 49 1.51 7.12 -21.82
C ASP A 49 0.50 6.47 -20.88
N SER A 50 0.75 5.23 -20.43
CA SER A 50 -0.15 4.52 -19.52
C SER A 50 0.02 5.00 -18.08
N ILE A 51 -0.95 5.77 -17.59
CA ILE A 51 -1.02 6.23 -16.19
C ILE A 51 -1.15 5.03 -15.25
N GLN A 52 -1.95 4.04 -15.62
CA GLN A 52 -2.18 2.85 -14.81
C GLN A 52 -0.89 2.05 -14.57
N LEU A 53 -0.04 1.89 -15.60
CA LEU A 53 1.24 1.20 -15.44
C LEU A 53 2.21 1.98 -14.55
N LYS A 54 2.25 3.32 -14.68
CA LYS A 54 3.03 4.19 -13.79
C LYS A 54 2.57 4.08 -12.35
N TYR A 55 1.25 4.14 -12.13
CA TYR A 55 0.67 3.97 -10.80
C TYR A 55 1.10 2.63 -10.18
N GLN A 56 0.95 1.53 -10.92
CA GLN A 56 1.34 0.20 -10.45
C GLN A 56 2.85 0.09 -10.20
N LEU A 57 3.68 0.66 -11.06
CA LEU A 57 5.14 0.67 -10.90
C LEU A 57 5.53 1.40 -9.62
N ALA A 58 5.01 2.62 -9.39
CA ALA A 58 5.28 3.38 -8.18
C ALA A 58 4.80 2.64 -6.93
N LEU A 59 3.57 2.11 -6.95
CA LEU A 59 2.98 1.37 -5.83
C LEU A 59 3.80 0.13 -5.47
N GLN A 60 4.19 -0.69 -6.45
CA GLN A 60 4.97 -1.91 -6.21
C GLN A 60 6.39 -1.60 -5.72
N SER A 61 7.02 -0.55 -6.25
CA SER A 61 8.33 -0.09 -5.79
C SER A 61 8.30 0.39 -4.33
N LEU A 62 7.28 1.17 -3.93
CA LEU A 62 7.09 1.59 -2.54
C LEU A 62 6.72 0.42 -1.62
N SER A 63 5.91 -0.52 -2.11
CA SER A 63 5.55 -1.72 -1.35
C SER A 63 6.78 -2.59 -1.07
N PHE A 64 7.69 -2.74 -2.03
CA PHE A 64 8.98 -3.37 -1.80
C PHE A 64 9.78 -2.63 -0.73
N ALA A 65 9.91 -1.32 -0.87
CA ALA A 65 10.75 -0.50 -0.01
C ALA A 65 10.27 -0.48 1.46
N VAL A 66 8.96 -0.50 1.71
CA VAL A 66 8.41 -0.57 3.07
C VAL A 66 8.54 -1.97 3.68
N THR A 67 8.49 -3.01 2.85
CA THR A 67 8.61 -4.41 3.32
C THR A 67 10.06 -4.80 3.60
N TYR A 68 11.00 -4.28 2.82
CA TYR A 68 12.43 -4.56 2.92
C TYR A 68 13.24 -3.25 3.05
N PRO A 69 13.09 -2.50 4.16
CA PRO A 69 13.65 -1.13 4.27
C PRO A 69 15.18 -1.09 4.20
N HIS A 70 15.87 -2.17 4.53
CA HIS A 70 17.33 -2.26 4.55
C HIS A 70 17.92 -3.15 3.44
N ALA A 71 17.11 -3.57 2.46
CA ALA A 71 17.64 -4.34 1.32
C ALA A 71 18.51 -3.45 0.41
N PRO A 72 19.55 -4.00 -0.24
CA PRO A 72 20.42 -3.23 -1.13
C PRO A 72 19.68 -2.51 -2.26
N GLN A 73 18.52 -3.04 -2.69
CA GLN A 73 17.70 -2.50 -3.77
C GLN A 73 16.75 -1.38 -3.32
N THR A 74 16.54 -1.19 -2.03
CA THR A 74 15.50 -0.30 -1.50
C THR A 74 15.68 1.14 -1.96
N GLY A 75 16.92 1.65 -1.96
CA GLY A 75 17.20 3.00 -2.46
C GLY A 75 16.79 3.18 -3.92
N ASN A 76 17.06 2.18 -4.78
CA ASN A 76 16.67 2.20 -6.18
C ASN A 76 15.14 2.14 -6.35
N MET A 77 14.44 1.37 -5.51
CA MET A 77 12.97 1.31 -5.55
C MET A 77 12.32 2.64 -5.16
N ILE A 78 12.87 3.31 -4.16
CA ILE A 78 12.38 4.65 -3.77
C ILE A 78 12.62 5.67 -4.90
N ALA A 79 13.80 5.67 -5.50
CA ALA A 79 14.11 6.56 -6.62
C ALA A 79 13.19 6.29 -7.83
N GLU A 80 12.95 5.02 -8.17
CA GLU A 80 12.04 4.63 -9.24
C GLU A 80 10.60 5.14 -8.99
N ALA A 81 10.10 4.93 -7.76
CA ALA A 81 8.78 5.41 -7.37
C ALA A 81 8.67 6.93 -7.47
N GLU A 82 9.66 7.66 -6.95
CA GLU A 82 9.67 9.12 -6.97
C GLU A 82 9.68 9.69 -8.40
N GLN A 83 10.52 9.14 -9.27
CA GLN A 83 10.54 9.52 -10.68
C GLN A 83 9.22 9.23 -11.38
N THR A 84 8.64 8.07 -11.09
CA THR A 84 7.37 7.65 -11.69
C THR A 84 6.21 8.54 -11.24
N ILE A 85 6.14 8.88 -9.96
CA ILE A 85 5.14 9.82 -9.43
C ILE A 85 5.32 11.19 -10.08
N THR A 86 6.54 11.67 -10.23
CA THR A 86 6.83 12.97 -10.89
C THR A 86 6.39 12.97 -12.36
N LYS A 87 6.57 11.86 -13.09
CA LYS A 87 6.03 11.72 -14.45
C LYS A 87 4.49 11.79 -14.46
N MET A 88 3.82 11.10 -13.50
CA MET A 88 2.36 11.15 -13.37
C MET A 88 1.84 12.55 -13.09
N GLU A 89 2.53 13.35 -12.27
CA GLU A 89 2.16 14.74 -11.99
C GLU A 89 2.14 15.64 -13.24
N GLN A 90 2.97 15.31 -14.23
CA GLN A 90 3.03 16.04 -15.50
C GLN A 90 1.92 15.61 -16.48
N MET A 91 1.26 14.49 -16.22
CA MET A 91 0.21 13.96 -17.08
C MET A 91 -1.15 14.51 -16.67
N LYS A 92 -1.79 15.30 -17.54
CA LYS A 92 -3.09 15.98 -17.26
C LYS A 92 -4.22 15.05 -16.85
N GLN A 93 -4.17 13.78 -17.26
CA GLN A 93 -5.22 12.79 -17.01
C GLN A 93 -4.99 11.99 -15.71
N SER A 94 -3.89 12.24 -14.99
CA SER A 94 -3.61 11.56 -13.73
C SER A 94 -4.59 11.98 -12.64
N ASP A 95 -5.07 11.00 -11.89
CA ASP A 95 -5.90 11.24 -10.72
C ASP A 95 -5.06 11.88 -9.59
N GLN A 96 -5.47 13.05 -9.15
CA GLN A 96 -4.74 13.80 -8.12
C GLN A 96 -4.84 13.16 -6.73
N SER A 97 -5.91 12.40 -6.44
CA SER A 97 -6.03 11.63 -5.21
C SER A 97 -5.01 10.50 -5.19
N ASP A 98 -4.84 9.80 -6.31
CA ASP A 98 -3.85 8.73 -6.44
C ASP A 98 -2.42 9.26 -6.31
N ILE A 99 -2.12 10.40 -6.95
CA ILE A 99 -0.81 11.07 -6.83
C ILE A 99 -0.52 11.43 -5.37
N CYS A 100 -1.46 12.06 -4.67
CA CYS A 100 -1.30 12.40 -3.26
C CYS A 100 -1.13 11.13 -2.40
N THR A 101 -1.87 10.06 -2.69
CA THR A 101 -1.73 8.78 -1.99
C THR A 101 -0.31 8.22 -2.12
N LEU A 102 0.22 8.17 -3.35
CA LEU A 102 1.58 7.68 -3.61
C LEU A 102 2.65 8.60 -2.99
N ARG A 103 2.46 9.93 -2.99
CA ARG A 103 3.37 10.87 -2.30
C ARG A 103 3.39 10.65 -0.80
N GLY A 104 2.22 10.50 -0.16
CA GLY A 104 2.12 10.15 1.25
C GLY A 104 2.83 8.83 1.56
N PHE A 105 2.66 7.82 0.70
CA PHE A 105 3.34 6.54 0.85
C PHE A 105 4.86 6.65 0.70
N LEU A 106 5.35 7.44 -0.26
CA LEU A 106 6.78 7.72 -0.44
C LEU A 106 7.40 8.31 0.83
N TYR A 107 6.77 9.32 1.42
CA TYR A 107 7.27 9.93 2.65
C TYR A 107 7.20 8.98 3.84
N MET A 108 6.14 8.18 3.96
CA MET A 108 6.04 7.12 4.96
C MET A 108 7.18 6.10 4.84
N VAL A 109 7.50 5.65 3.62
CA VAL A 109 8.64 4.74 3.36
C VAL A 109 9.97 5.37 3.79
N ARG A 110 10.18 6.65 3.54
CA ARG A 110 11.39 7.37 3.99
C ARG A 110 11.49 7.42 5.51
N ILE A 111 10.37 7.58 6.22
CA ILE A 111 10.33 7.49 7.69
C ILE A 111 10.72 6.08 8.15
N VAL A 112 10.18 5.04 7.52
CA VAL A 112 10.50 3.65 7.88
C VAL A 112 11.97 3.31 7.68
N GLN A 113 12.62 3.89 6.66
CA GLN A 113 14.05 3.68 6.42
C GLN A 113 14.94 4.25 7.53
N ASP A 114 14.64 5.43 8.01
CA ASP A 114 15.40 6.11 9.07
C ASP A 114 14.43 6.94 9.91
N PRO A 115 13.79 6.32 10.91
CA PRO A 115 12.81 7.01 11.75
C PRO A 115 13.41 8.19 12.53
N ALA A 116 14.69 8.09 12.92
CA ALA A 116 15.37 9.11 13.73
C ALA A 116 15.58 10.41 12.94
N GLN A 117 16.00 10.31 11.68
CA GLN A 117 16.24 11.48 10.83
C GLN A 117 14.96 11.94 10.11
N ASN A 118 14.17 10.99 9.64
CA ASN A 118 13.08 11.26 8.72
C ASN A 118 11.71 11.41 9.42
N GLY A 119 11.56 10.91 10.65
CA GLY A 119 10.29 10.94 11.35
C GLY A 119 9.75 12.36 11.49
N GLN A 120 10.50 13.25 12.11
CA GLN A 120 10.10 14.65 12.28
C GLN A 120 10.05 15.40 10.93
N ARG A 121 10.96 15.07 10.01
CA ARG A 121 11.07 15.75 8.72
C ARG A 121 9.86 15.53 7.82
N TYR A 122 9.35 14.32 7.73
CA TYR A 122 8.31 13.93 6.77
C TYR A 122 6.93 13.66 7.38
N TYR A 123 6.79 13.76 8.71
CA TYR A 123 5.51 13.50 9.37
C TYR A 123 4.36 14.33 8.80
N LEU A 124 4.57 15.65 8.68
CA LEU A 124 3.55 16.55 8.14
C LEU A 124 3.26 16.29 6.67
N ASP A 125 4.28 15.95 5.88
CA ASP A 125 4.11 15.62 4.47
C ASP A 125 3.23 14.37 4.29
N VAL A 126 3.43 13.32 5.12
CA VAL A 126 2.59 12.12 5.11
C VAL A 126 1.14 12.49 5.40
N MET A 127 0.91 13.25 6.49
CA MET A 127 -0.43 13.65 6.91
C MET A 127 -1.16 14.48 5.86
N GLN A 128 -0.52 15.53 5.37
CA GLN A 128 -1.11 16.45 4.39
C GLN A 128 -1.45 15.75 3.07
N ASN A 129 -0.59 14.82 2.63
CA ASN A 129 -0.84 14.09 1.39
C ASN A 129 -2.04 13.14 1.52
N TYR A 130 -2.17 12.39 2.62
CA TYR A 130 -3.34 11.52 2.81
C TYR A 130 -4.63 12.31 3.03
N GLU A 131 -4.59 13.41 3.80
CA GLU A 131 -5.75 14.29 3.96
C GLU A 131 -6.19 14.88 2.62
N LYS A 132 -5.24 15.35 1.81
CA LYS A 132 -5.53 15.87 0.46
C LYS A 132 -6.09 14.79 -0.45
N ALA A 133 -5.52 13.58 -0.43
CA ALA A 133 -6.02 12.45 -1.21
C ALA A 133 -7.48 12.15 -0.87
N LEU A 134 -7.82 12.05 0.41
CA LEU A 134 -9.18 11.75 0.88
C LEU A 134 -10.15 12.92 0.70
N LYS A 135 -9.66 14.15 0.69
CA LYS A 135 -10.48 15.33 0.32
C LYS A 135 -10.85 15.31 -1.15
N LEU A 136 -9.94 14.89 -2.03
CA LEU A 136 -10.18 14.81 -3.47
C LEU A 136 -11.05 13.59 -3.84
N ASN A 137 -10.81 12.46 -3.20
CA ASN A 137 -11.59 11.23 -3.37
C ASN A 137 -11.80 10.54 -2.02
N PRO A 138 -12.94 10.78 -1.35
CA PRO A 138 -13.26 10.15 -0.07
C PRO A 138 -13.31 8.62 -0.11
N ASP A 139 -13.45 8.03 -1.29
CA ASP A 139 -13.53 6.58 -1.48
C ASP A 139 -12.19 5.94 -1.86
N ASN A 140 -11.08 6.69 -1.85
CA ASN A 140 -9.75 6.15 -2.08
C ASN A 140 -9.35 5.19 -0.94
N GLN A 141 -9.57 3.88 -1.18
CA GLN A 141 -9.33 2.84 -0.18
C GLN A 141 -7.85 2.71 0.19
N LEU A 142 -6.95 2.89 -0.78
CA LEU A 142 -5.52 2.82 -0.50
C LEU A 142 -5.07 3.95 0.42
N ALA A 143 -5.54 5.18 0.18
CA ALA A 143 -5.26 6.32 1.05
C ALA A 143 -5.73 6.08 2.49
N LYS A 144 -6.96 5.56 2.66
CA LYS A 144 -7.50 5.20 3.99
C LYS A 144 -6.63 4.17 4.71
N GLN A 145 -6.29 3.08 4.02
CA GLN A 145 -5.48 2.00 4.59
C GLN A 145 -4.07 2.46 4.99
N LEU A 146 -3.42 3.23 4.13
CA LEU A 146 -2.06 3.73 4.40
C LEU A 146 -2.05 4.76 5.52
N GLN A 147 -3.03 5.68 5.56
CA GLN A 147 -3.19 6.62 6.65
C GLN A 147 -3.40 5.91 7.99
N GLN A 148 -4.27 4.90 8.03
CA GLN A 148 -4.50 4.10 9.23
C GLN A 148 -3.22 3.40 9.69
N LYS A 149 -2.50 2.72 8.78
CA LYS A 149 -1.22 2.06 9.09
C LYS A 149 -0.18 3.04 9.61
N PHE A 150 -0.13 4.25 9.06
CA PHE A 150 0.77 5.28 9.55
C PHE A 150 0.47 5.65 11.01
N PHE A 151 -0.79 5.90 11.36
CA PHE A 151 -1.18 6.19 12.75
C PHE A 151 -0.93 5.03 13.70
N GLU A 152 -1.17 3.78 13.27
CA GLU A 152 -0.89 2.59 14.07
C GLU A 152 0.62 2.47 14.36
N GLY A 153 1.48 2.68 13.36
CA GLY A 153 2.92 2.67 13.52
C GLY A 153 3.43 3.76 14.49
N MET A 154 2.87 4.96 14.40
CA MET A 154 3.22 6.05 15.30
C MET A 154 2.84 5.78 16.75
N LYS A 155 1.68 5.17 17.01
CA LYS A 155 1.26 4.77 18.38
C LYS A 155 2.18 3.72 18.98
N GLN A 156 2.68 2.79 18.18
CA GLN A 156 3.61 1.77 18.68
C GLN A 156 4.95 2.36 19.11
N GLN A 157 5.46 3.36 18.41
CA GLN A 157 6.70 4.05 18.78
C GLN A 157 6.60 4.83 20.10
N THR A 158 5.43 5.44 20.37
CA THR A 158 5.22 6.18 21.62
C THR A 158 5.03 5.28 22.85
N ASN A 159 4.67 4.03 22.64
CA ASN A 159 4.41 3.05 23.70
C ASN A 159 5.59 2.12 24.00
N SER A 160 6.70 2.24 23.27
CA SER A 160 7.92 1.48 23.57
C SER A 160 8.66 2.16 24.71
N PRO A 161 8.87 1.48 25.87
CA PRO A 161 9.66 2.04 26.99
C PRO A 161 11.11 2.27 26.52
N GLN A 162 11.64 3.44 26.85
CA GLN A 162 13.04 3.79 26.70
C GLN A 162 13.91 2.98 27.66
#